data_01f583e8a8b495f5bbb1d8bf3e797c95
#
_entry.id   01f583e8a8b495f5bbb1d8bf3e797c95
#
_cell.length_a   1.000
_cell.length_b   1.000
_cell.length_c   1.000
_cell.angle_alpha   90.00
_cell.angle_beta   90.00
_cell.angle_gamma   90.00
#
_symmetry.space_group_name_H-M   'P 1'
#
loop_
_entity.id
_entity.type
_entity.pdbx_description
1 polymer ?
#
loop_
_entity_poly.entity_id
_entity_poly.type
_entity_poly.pdbx_seq_one_letter_code
_entity_poly.pdbx_strand_id
1 'polypeptide(L)'
;MHRRSLSYFLAMLAILSGVAHAAEQKDFAGTWVMRLGDRNMFVLMLAAEGADIRGSWDRPMKYASTNGAFSNMHGGVRRDAIVRSRLSDGVLHFTVQSVNDPKDEDTYAMTVNGDHATLVFDDIPPGAVVAPRLFERVAPGAKAATDWEPNRLYTPNDSDIPNAEMNTIFAEDQRVRMASDIDWKTVNRTDAERREQTRKLLAAGALHTAKDYEEAAFVFQHGDMPEDYLLAHTLAMVAVSKGDSTAIWIASATLDRYLEKIGQKQIFGTQFSSDSQHHWTQEPYDRNLVSDAIRQQLAVPTQTLQEEQLKAYQAQK
;
A
#
# COMPACT_ATOMS: atom_id res chain seq x y z
N MET A 1 17.83 12.75 -42.47
CA MET A 1 16.45 12.33 -42.71
C MET A 1 16.34 10.84 -42.48
N HIS A 2 15.96 10.38 -41.28
CA HIS A 2 15.59 8.98 -41.02
C HIS A 2 14.32 9.01 -40.17
N ARG A 3 13.22 8.67 -40.84
CA ARG A 3 11.92 8.49 -40.21
C ARG A 3 11.95 7.15 -39.43
N ARG A 4 11.74 7.20 -38.11
CA ARG A 4 11.43 6.03 -37.27
C ARG A 4 9.92 5.88 -37.27
N SER A 5 9.45 4.77 -37.86
CA SER A 5 8.07 4.34 -37.81
C SER A 5 7.75 3.80 -36.42
N LEU A 6 6.73 4.39 -35.81
CA LEU A 6 6.14 3.93 -34.54
C LEU A 6 5.16 2.80 -34.90
N SER A 7 5.49 1.56 -34.53
CA SER A 7 4.60 0.42 -34.68
C SER A 7 3.62 0.40 -33.51
N TYR A 8 2.36 0.71 -33.80
CA TYR A 8 1.26 0.47 -32.86
C TYR A 8 0.96 -1.04 -32.80
N PHE A 9 1.15 -1.65 -31.63
CA PHE A 9 0.65 -2.99 -31.36
C PHE A 9 -0.87 -2.90 -31.14
N LEU A 10 -1.63 -3.21 -32.19
CA LEU A 10 -3.07 -3.43 -32.09
C LEU A 10 -3.26 -4.85 -31.54
N ALA A 11 -3.65 -4.97 -30.27
CA ALA A 11 -4.09 -6.23 -29.71
C ALA A 11 -5.44 -6.60 -30.37
N MET A 12 -5.40 -7.57 -31.26
CA MET A 12 -6.57 -8.14 -31.91
C MET A 12 -7.31 -9.00 -30.90
N LEU A 13 -8.37 -8.46 -30.28
CA LEU A 13 -9.30 -9.21 -29.43
C LEU A 13 -10.14 -10.11 -30.35
N ALA A 14 -10.01 -11.41 -30.21
CA ALA A 14 -10.83 -12.39 -30.91
C ALA A 14 -12.30 -12.22 -30.46
N ILE A 15 -13.12 -11.68 -31.32
CA ILE A 15 -14.58 -11.59 -31.14
C ILE A 15 -15.15 -12.99 -31.33
N LEU A 16 -15.41 -13.70 -30.22
CA LEU A 16 -16.38 -14.77 -30.20
C LEU A 16 -17.76 -14.13 -30.41
N SER A 17 -18.34 -14.34 -31.56
CA SER A 17 -19.68 -13.88 -31.95
C SER A 17 -20.77 -14.67 -31.19
N GLY A 18 -20.91 -14.38 -29.89
CA GLY A 18 -22.17 -14.51 -29.19
C GLY A 18 -22.95 -13.19 -29.42
N VAL A 19 -24.20 -13.25 -29.74
CA VAL A 19 -25.11 -12.08 -29.80
C VAL A 19 -25.05 -11.43 -28.42
N ALA A 20 -24.27 -10.34 -28.31
CA ALA A 20 -24.15 -9.58 -27.07
C ALA A 20 -25.55 -8.97 -26.85
N HIS A 21 -26.32 -9.54 -25.94
CA HIS A 21 -27.58 -8.96 -25.49
C HIS A 21 -27.21 -7.65 -24.77
N ALA A 22 -27.81 -6.54 -25.19
CA ALA A 22 -27.57 -5.28 -24.48
C ALA A 22 -28.04 -5.45 -23.03
N ALA A 23 -27.23 -5.02 -22.07
CA ALA A 23 -27.55 -5.18 -20.66
C ALA A 23 -28.86 -4.46 -20.32
N GLU A 24 -29.73 -5.12 -19.57
CA GLU A 24 -31.04 -4.62 -19.12
C GLU A 24 -30.94 -4.13 -17.67
N GLN A 25 -31.93 -3.40 -17.17
CA GLN A 25 -31.96 -2.88 -15.80
C GLN A 25 -31.73 -3.96 -14.73
N LYS A 26 -32.30 -5.16 -14.95
CA LYS A 26 -32.10 -6.31 -14.03
C LYS A 26 -30.63 -6.71 -13.86
N ASP A 27 -29.80 -6.47 -14.89
CA ASP A 27 -28.40 -6.83 -14.89
C ASP A 27 -27.57 -5.87 -14.02
N PHE A 28 -28.08 -4.69 -13.72
CA PHE A 28 -27.46 -3.72 -12.82
C PHE A 28 -27.95 -3.86 -11.38
N ALA A 29 -29.19 -4.32 -11.17
CA ALA A 29 -29.78 -4.44 -9.84
C ALA A 29 -28.98 -5.43 -8.96
N GLY A 30 -28.81 -5.05 -7.69
CA GLY A 30 -28.08 -5.85 -6.70
C GLY A 30 -27.11 -5.02 -5.88
N THR A 31 -26.31 -5.71 -5.08
CA THR A 31 -25.22 -5.10 -4.29
C THR A 31 -23.90 -5.36 -4.99
N TRP A 32 -23.14 -4.31 -5.17
CA TRP A 32 -21.84 -4.33 -5.81
C TRP A 32 -20.78 -3.80 -4.86
N VAL A 33 -19.62 -4.44 -4.82
CA VAL A 33 -18.52 -4.08 -3.94
C VAL A 33 -17.26 -3.85 -4.74
N MET A 34 -16.62 -2.72 -4.54
CA MET A 34 -15.24 -2.50 -4.97
C MET A 34 -14.30 -2.93 -3.85
N ARG A 35 -13.37 -3.84 -4.17
CA ARG A 35 -12.36 -4.33 -3.24
C ARG A 35 -10.96 -3.86 -3.63
N LEU A 36 -10.12 -3.66 -2.61
CA LEU A 36 -8.68 -3.63 -2.75
C LEU A 36 -8.11 -4.60 -1.71
N GLY A 37 -7.44 -5.65 -2.18
CA GLY A 37 -7.16 -6.82 -1.35
C GLY A 37 -8.46 -7.45 -0.86
N ASP A 38 -8.51 -7.76 0.42
CA ASP A 38 -9.68 -8.36 1.06
C ASP A 38 -10.65 -7.31 1.63
N ARG A 39 -10.39 -6.00 1.44
CA ARG A 39 -11.19 -4.91 2.02
C ARG A 39 -12.20 -4.33 1.04
N ASN A 40 -13.42 -4.15 1.53
CA ASN A 40 -14.50 -3.49 0.81
C ASN A 40 -14.34 -1.97 0.92
N MET A 41 -13.93 -1.33 -0.16
CA MET A 41 -13.69 0.12 -0.20
C MET A 41 -14.99 0.88 -0.40
N PHE A 42 -15.83 0.40 -1.30
CA PHE A 42 -17.10 1.01 -1.68
C PHE A 42 -18.18 -0.07 -1.81
N VAL A 43 -19.41 0.27 -1.41
CA VAL A 43 -20.59 -0.59 -1.60
C VAL A 43 -21.65 0.21 -2.34
N LEU A 44 -22.05 -0.28 -3.52
CA LEU A 44 -23.07 0.30 -4.37
C LEU A 44 -24.30 -0.62 -4.35
N MET A 45 -25.43 -0.12 -3.90
CA MET A 45 -26.70 -0.86 -3.85
C MET A 45 -27.64 -0.28 -4.89
N LEU A 46 -28.07 -1.10 -5.86
CA LEU A 46 -28.92 -0.72 -6.98
C LEU A 46 -30.21 -1.53 -6.97
N ALA A 47 -31.34 -0.86 -7.17
CA ALA A 47 -32.64 -1.46 -7.31
C ALA A 47 -33.37 -0.89 -8.51
N ALA A 48 -34.05 -1.74 -9.29
CA ALA A 48 -34.92 -1.31 -10.38
C ALA A 48 -36.25 -0.76 -9.83
N GLU A 49 -36.61 0.47 -10.18
CA GLU A 49 -37.86 1.13 -9.81
C GLU A 49 -38.56 1.67 -11.07
N GLY A 50 -39.45 0.86 -11.64
CA GLY A 50 -40.10 1.19 -12.92
C GLY A 50 -39.08 1.25 -14.07
N ALA A 51 -38.95 2.42 -14.69
CA ALA A 51 -38.00 2.66 -15.77
C ALA A 51 -36.64 3.12 -15.28
N ASP A 52 -36.53 3.43 -13.99
CA ASP A 52 -35.28 3.95 -13.36
C ASP A 52 -34.55 2.90 -12.53
N ILE A 53 -33.30 3.18 -12.25
CA ILE A 53 -32.54 2.52 -11.20
C ILE A 53 -32.28 3.52 -10.08
N ARG A 54 -32.62 3.11 -8.87
CA ARG A 54 -32.37 3.88 -7.63
C ARG A 54 -31.44 3.10 -6.73
N GLY A 55 -30.94 3.77 -5.70
CA GLY A 55 -30.09 3.08 -4.75
C GLY A 55 -29.24 4.01 -3.93
N SER A 56 -28.17 3.46 -3.40
CA SER A 56 -27.24 4.20 -2.57
C SER A 56 -25.80 3.74 -2.77
N TRP A 57 -24.88 4.62 -2.42
CA TRP A 57 -23.45 4.36 -2.45
C TRP A 57 -22.85 4.63 -1.08
N ASP A 58 -22.35 3.57 -0.43
CA ASP A 58 -21.55 3.67 0.79
C ASP A 58 -20.09 3.87 0.42
N ARG A 59 -19.52 4.96 0.88
CA ARG A 59 -18.13 5.34 0.63
C ARG A 59 -17.50 6.05 1.83
N PRO A 60 -16.15 6.15 1.93
CA PRO A 60 -15.52 7.01 2.92
C PRO A 60 -16.02 8.46 2.77
N MET A 61 -16.22 9.15 3.89
CA MET A 61 -16.62 10.55 3.86
C MET A 61 -15.58 11.41 3.14
N LYS A 62 -14.30 11.11 3.38
CA LYS A 62 -13.16 11.73 2.70
C LYS A 62 -12.16 10.66 2.28
N TYR A 63 -11.59 10.81 1.10
CA TYR A 63 -10.51 10.00 0.57
C TYR A 63 -9.79 10.75 -0.54
N ALA A 64 -8.55 10.36 -0.82
CA ALA A 64 -7.82 10.72 -2.03
C ALA A 64 -7.65 9.47 -2.90
N SER A 65 -7.67 9.66 -4.22
CA SER A 65 -7.44 8.57 -5.19
C SER A 65 -6.40 9.00 -6.20
N THR A 66 -5.39 8.15 -6.44
CA THR A 66 -4.35 8.37 -7.44
C THR A 66 -3.98 7.03 -8.07
N ASN A 67 -4.16 6.90 -9.40
CA ASN A 67 -3.83 5.67 -10.14
C ASN A 67 -4.44 4.38 -9.55
N GLY A 68 -5.67 4.46 -9.06
CA GLY A 68 -6.36 3.32 -8.44
C GLY A 68 -5.99 3.05 -6.98
N ALA A 69 -4.99 3.74 -6.42
CA ALA A 69 -4.70 3.72 -4.99
C ALA A 69 -5.63 4.70 -4.25
N PHE A 70 -5.97 4.36 -3.00
CA PHE A 70 -6.81 5.18 -2.12
C PHE A 70 -6.07 5.46 -0.81
N SER A 71 -6.08 6.73 -0.39
CA SER A 71 -5.43 7.21 0.83
C SER A 71 -6.27 8.29 1.52
N ASN A 72 -5.84 8.77 2.68
CA ASN A 72 -6.53 9.80 3.45
C ASN A 72 -8.00 9.46 3.73
N MET A 73 -8.30 8.18 3.92
CA MET A 73 -9.65 7.70 4.19
C MET A 73 -10.00 7.99 5.63
N HIS A 74 -11.00 8.85 5.85
CA HIS A 74 -11.40 9.23 7.20
C HIS A 74 -12.82 9.84 7.23
N GLY A 75 -13.33 10.11 8.43
CA GLY A 75 -14.64 10.73 8.66
C GLY A 75 -15.80 9.73 8.69
N GLY A 76 -15.52 8.43 8.71
CA GLY A 76 -16.54 7.40 8.70
C GLY A 76 -17.10 7.10 7.30
N VAL A 77 -18.19 6.32 7.27
CA VAL A 77 -18.89 5.95 6.04
C VAL A 77 -20.00 6.95 5.76
N ARG A 78 -20.04 7.45 4.52
CA ARG A 78 -21.12 8.29 3.99
C ARG A 78 -21.97 7.46 3.05
N ARG A 79 -23.29 7.56 3.19
CA ARG A 79 -24.26 6.94 2.26
C ARG A 79 -24.88 8.02 1.40
N ASP A 80 -24.50 8.08 0.15
CA ASP A 80 -25.02 8.99 -0.84
C ASP A 80 -26.16 8.33 -1.63
N ALA A 81 -27.14 9.11 -2.08
CA ALA A 81 -28.29 8.61 -2.82
C ALA A 81 -28.04 8.64 -4.34
N ILE A 82 -28.54 7.64 -5.05
CA ILE A 82 -28.66 7.66 -6.51
C ILE A 82 -30.00 8.33 -6.85
N VAL A 83 -29.91 9.55 -7.38
CA VAL A 83 -31.07 10.43 -7.57
C VAL A 83 -31.61 10.43 -8.99
N ARG A 84 -30.79 10.12 -9.98
CA ARG A 84 -31.15 10.02 -11.39
C ARG A 84 -30.42 8.86 -12.05
N SER A 85 -31.09 8.20 -13.00
CA SER A 85 -30.48 7.18 -13.82
C SER A 85 -31.03 7.16 -15.23
N ARG A 86 -30.26 6.63 -16.17
CA ARG A 86 -30.64 6.39 -17.56
C ARG A 86 -29.87 5.20 -18.10
N LEU A 87 -30.56 4.22 -18.62
CA LEU A 87 -29.94 3.11 -19.36
C LEU A 87 -29.97 3.43 -20.86
N SER A 88 -28.81 3.42 -21.50
CA SER A 88 -28.62 3.66 -22.92
C SER A 88 -27.52 2.76 -23.47
N ASP A 89 -27.84 2.03 -24.54
CA ASP A 89 -26.86 1.15 -25.23
C ASP A 89 -26.12 0.14 -24.32
N GLY A 90 -26.84 -0.36 -23.30
CA GLY A 90 -26.27 -1.30 -22.32
C GLY A 90 -25.35 -0.65 -21.28
N VAL A 91 -25.32 0.68 -21.20
CA VAL A 91 -24.59 1.45 -20.20
C VAL A 91 -25.56 2.16 -19.27
N LEU A 92 -25.41 1.96 -17.97
CA LEU A 92 -26.17 2.67 -16.96
C LEU A 92 -25.44 3.95 -16.56
N HIS A 93 -26.03 5.10 -16.92
CA HIS A 93 -25.60 6.42 -16.44
C HIS A 93 -26.41 6.76 -15.20
N PHE A 94 -25.75 7.18 -14.12
CA PHE A 94 -26.46 7.58 -12.91
C PHE A 94 -25.74 8.70 -12.16
N THR A 95 -26.54 9.50 -11.44
CA THR A 95 -26.05 10.61 -10.62
C THR A 95 -26.16 10.25 -9.16
N VAL A 96 -25.06 10.39 -8.46
CA VAL A 96 -24.95 10.26 -7.01
C VAL A 96 -24.98 11.66 -6.41
N GLN A 97 -25.87 11.89 -5.46
CA GLN A 97 -26.01 13.14 -4.74
C GLN A 97 -25.48 12.99 -3.32
N SER A 98 -24.61 13.90 -2.93
CA SER A 98 -24.03 13.92 -1.60
C SER A 98 -25.12 14.20 -0.53
N VAL A 99 -25.14 13.37 0.52
CA VAL A 99 -26.00 13.57 1.67
C VAL A 99 -25.68 14.87 2.44
N ASN A 100 -24.46 15.36 2.34
CA ASN A 100 -23.99 16.56 3.05
C ASN A 100 -24.23 17.86 2.28
N ASP A 101 -24.26 17.80 0.95
CA ASP A 101 -24.55 18.94 0.08
C ASP A 101 -25.30 18.46 -1.16
N PRO A 102 -26.60 18.80 -1.29
CA PRO A 102 -27.40 18.41 -2.47
C PRO A 102 -26.91 19.01 -3.80
N LYS A 103 -25.99 19.97 -3.78
CA LYS A 103 -25.35 20.52 -4.98
C LYS A 103 -24.10 19.77 -5.39
N ASP A 104 -23.55 18.94 -4.51
CA ASP A 104 -22.40 18.08 -4.74
C ASP A 104 -22.91 16.78 -5.38
N GLU A 105 -22.86 16.73 -6.71
CA GLU A 105 -23.32 15.62 -7.53
C GLU A 105 -22.20 15.10 -8.41
N ASP A 106 -22.04 13.79 -8.42
CA ASP A 106 -21.15 13.07 -9.31
C ASP A 106 -21.94 12.22 -10.30
N THR A 107 -21.59 12.21 -11.58
CA THR A 107 -22.22 11.35 -12.59
C THR A 107 -21.27 10.25 -13.04
N TYR A 108 -21.82 9.05 -13.16
CA TYR A 108 -21.06 7.85 -13.48
C TYR A 108 -21.72 7.07 -14.61
N ALA A 109 -20.88 6.40 -15.42
CA ALA A 109 -21.27 5.38 -16.37
C ALA A 109 -20.81 4.01 -15.88
N MET A 110 -21.73 3.05 -15.82
CA MET A 110 -21.51 1.68 -15.38
C MET A 110 -21.80 0.70 -16.49
N THR A 111 -20.88 -0.20 -16.75
CA THR A 111 -21.06 -1.38 -17.60
C THR A 111 -21.00 -2.64 -16.76
N VAL A 112 -21.75 -3.67 -17.15
CA VAL A 112 -21.77 -4.96 -16.45
C VAL A 112 -21.42 -6.11 -17.40
N ASN A 113 -20.73 -7.11 -16.87
CA ASN A 113 -20.42 -8.36 -17.52
C ASN A 113 -20.53 -9.50 -16.50
N GLY A 114 -21.70 -10.13 -16.41
CA GLY A 114 -22.01 -11.12 -15.38
C GLY A 114 -21.96 -10.48 -13.98
N ASP A 115 -21.10 -11.02 -13.13
CA ASP A 115 -20.92 -10.56 -11.75
C ASP A 115 -19.80 -9.50 -11.60
N HIS A 116 -19.31 -8.95 -12.70
CA HIS A 116 -18.33 -7.87 -12.72
C HIS A 116 -18.94 -6.60 -13.30
N ALA A 117 -18.59 -5.46 -12.75
CA ALA A 117 -18.96 -4.16 -13.28
C ALA A 117 -17.76 -3.21 -13.32
N THR A 118 -17.77 -2.37 -14.35
CA THR A 118 -16.79 -1.27 -14.48
C THR A 118 -17.53 0.05 -14.35
N LEU A 119 -17.07 0.90 -13.45
CA LEU A 119 -17.59 2.23 -13.19
C LEU A 119 -16.56 3.28 -13.57
N VAL A 120 -16.95 4.24 -14.37
CA VAL A 120 -16.15 5.42 -14.73
C VAL A 120 -16.92 6.70 -14.41
N PHE A 121 -16.21 7.80 -14.19
CA PHE A 121 -16.86 9.11 -14.17
C PHE A 121 -17.37 9.44 -15.56
N ASP A 122 -18.60 9.93 -15.66
CA ASP A 122 -19.22 10.30 -16.95
C ASP A 122 -18.78 11.70 -17.42
N ASP A 123 -18.41 12.56 -16.47
CA ASP A 123 -17.92 13.91 -16.75
C ASP A 123 -16.53 14.11 -16.14
N ILE A 124 -15.49 13.76 -16.91
CA ILE A 124 -14.10 13.94 -16.49
C ILE A 124 -13.59 15.25 -17.05
N PRO A 125 -13.07 16.18 -16.21
CA PRO A 125 -12.46 17.41 -16.69
C PRO A 125 -11.33 17.15 -17.69
N PRO A 126 -11.17 17.97 -18.75
CA PRO A 126 -10.09 17.82 -19.71
C PRO A 126 -8.73 17.72 -19.05
N GLY A 127 -7.96 16.68 -19.38
CA GLY A 127 -6.63 16.42 -18.84
C GLY A 127 -6.59 15.67 -17.50
N ALA A 128 -7.72 15.40 -16.85
CA ALA A 128 -7.77 14.51 -15.72
C ALA A 128 -7.75 13.04 -16.17
N VAL A 129 -6.96 12.21 -15.51
CA VAL A 129 -6.94 10.76 -15.72
C VAL A 129 -7.47 10.11 -14.46
N VAL A 130 -8.63 9.48 -14.57
CA VAL A 130 -9.26 8.74 -13.47
C VAL A 130 -9.33 7.27 -13.84
N ALA A 131 -8.73 6.42 -13.03
CA ALA A 131 -8.79 4.98 -13.25
C ALA A 131 -10.23 4.47 -13.08
N PRO A 132 -10.70 3.54 -13.96
CA PRO A 132 -11.95 2.85 -13.77
C PRO A 132 -12.00 2.14 -12.42
N ARG A 133 -13.18 2.11 -11.81
CA ARG A 133 -13.44 1.36 -10.58
C ARG A 133 -14.08 0.02 -10.93
N LEU A 134 -13.50 -1.05 -10.46
CA LEU A 134 -13.99 -2.40 -10.70
C LEU A 134 -14.81 -2.87 -9.52
N PHE A 135 -16.01 -3.35 -9.78
CA PHE A 135 -16.93 -3.85 -8.77
C PHE A 135 -17.26 -5.32 -9.06
N GLU A 136 -17.49 -6.05 -7.99
CA GLU A 136 -17.99 -7.42 -8.02
C GLU A 136 -19.39 -7.47 -7.41
N ARG A 137 -20.26 -8.30 -7.98
CA ARG A 137 -21.61 -8.53 -7.45
C ARG A 137 -21.53 -9.37 -6.19
N VAL A 138 -22.23 -8.93 -5.17
CA VAL A 138 -22.41 -9.71 -3.94
C VAL A 138 -23.49 -10.76 -4.16
N ALA A 139 -23.28 -11.98 -3.66
CA ALA A 139 -24.23 -13.05 -3.78
C ALA A 139 -25.63 -12.63 -3.22
N PRO A 140 -26.73 -13.05 -3.86
CA PRO A 140 -28.07 -12.69 -3.40
C PRO A 140 -28.28 -13.04 -1.92
N GLY A 141 -28.79 -12.08 -1.15
CA GLY A 141 -29.05 -12.24 0.29
C GLY A 141 -27.83 -12.06 1.20
N ALA A 142 -26.61 -11.98 0.68
CA ALA A 142 -25.44 -11.63 1.46
C ALA A 142 -25.41 -10.11 1.73
N LYS A 143 -24.98 -9.75 2.93
CA LYS A 143 -24.80 -8.34 3.30
C LYS A 143 -23.36 -7.94 2.99
N ALA A 144 -23.20 -6.73 2.46
CA ALA A 144 -21.90 -6.11 2.29
C ALA A 144 -21.87 -4.75 3.00
N ALA A 145 -20.75 -4.45 3.62
CA ALA A 145 -20.45 -3.15 4.19
C ALA A 145 -19.00 -2.81 3.88
N THR A 146 -18.67 -1.53 3.90
CA THR A 146 -17.28 -1.09 3.81
C THR A 146 -16.54 -1.46 5.11
N ASP A 147 -15.29 -1.90 4.99
CA ASP A 147 -14.44 -2.33 6.11
C ASP A 147 -13.00 -1.80 6.03
N TRP A 148 -12.81 -0.72 5.26
CA TRP A 148 -11.54 0.00 5.20
C TRP A 148 -11.15 0.59 6.57
N GLU A 149 -9.84 0.71 6.79
CA GLU A 149 -9.25 1.31 7.99
C GLU A 149 -8.82 2.75 7.71
N PRO A 150 -9.04 3.70 8.65
CA PRO A 150 -8.60 5.07 8.45
C PRO A 150 -7.08 5.19 8.39
N ASN A 151 -6.61 6.19 7.62
CA ASN A 151 -5.19 6.55 7.50
C ASN A 151 -4.28 5.45 6.91
N ARG A 152 -4.83 4.42 6.30
CA ARG A 152 -4.11 3.40 5.56
C ARG A 152 -4.09 3.72 4.06
N LEU A 153 -2.98 3.43 3.39
CA LEU A 153 -2.88 3.41 1.93
C LEU A 153 -3.33 2.05 1.40
N TYR A 154 -4.28 2.05 0.47
CA TYR A 154 -4.73 0.88 -0.27
C TYR A 154 -4.29 0.97 -1.72
N THR A 155 -3.80 -0.11 -2.28
CA THR A 155 -3.34 -0.21 -3.66
C THR A 155 -4.07 -1.33 -4.41
N PRO A 156 -4.12 -1.32 -5.73
CA PRO A 156 -4.79 -2.38 -6.49
C PRO A 156 -4.26 -3.79 -6.22
N ASN A 157 -3.02 -3.90 -5.76
CA ASN A 157 -2.36 -5.18 -5.47
C ASN A 157 -2.32 -5.51 -3.98
N ASP A 158 -3.12 -4.85 -3.13
CA ASP A 158 -3.18 -5.20 -1.71
C ASP A 158 -3.66 -6.63 -1.50
N SER A 159 -3.18 -7.23 -0.42
CA SER A 159 -3.61 -8.52 0.09
C SER A 159 -3.48 -8.50 1.61
N ASP A 160 -4.30 -9.27 2.30
CA ASP A 160 -4.14 -9.53 3.74
C ASP A 160 -3.38 -10.86 3.97
N ILE A 161 -3.01 -11.58 2.89
CA ILE A 161 -2.27 -12.84 2.96
C ILE A 161 -0.77 -12.56 2.74
N PRO A 162 0.09 -12.73 3.77
CA PRO A 162 1.52 -12.54 3.63
C PRO A 162 2.15 -13.53 2.65
N ASN A 163 3.23 -13.10 2.00
CA ASN A 163 4.01 -13.94 1.11
C ASN A 163 4.78 -14.99 1.92
N ALA A 164 4.49 -16.28 1.66
CA ALA A 164 5.09 -17.38 2.41
C ALA A 164 6.62 -17.50 2.21
N GLU A 165 7.13 -17.16 1.01
CA GLU A 165 8.56 -17.19 0.72
C GLU A 165 9.27 -16.05 1.47
N MET A 166 8.70 -14.82 1.49
CA MET A 166 9.25 -13.70 2.24
C MET A 166 9.32 -14.02 3.74
N ASN A 167 8.25 -14.59 4.28
CA ASN A 167 8.22 -15.00 5.69
C ASN A 167 9.32 -16.04 5.99
N THR A 168 9.55 -17.00 5.10
CA THR A 168 10.62 -18.00 5.24
C THR A 168 12.01 -17.36 5.23
N ILE A 169 12.26 -16.44 4.29
CA ILE A 169 13.53 -15.70 4.19
C ILE A 169 13.79 -14.91 5.48
N PHE A 170 12.78 -14.21 5.98
CA PHE A 170 12.88 -13.42 7.22
C PHE A 170 13.09 -14.31 8.44
N ALA A 171 12.32 -15.40 8.57
CA ALA A 171 12.47 -16.32 9.71
C ALA A 171 13.89 -16.91 9.79
N GLU A 172 14.48 -17.26 8.66
CA GLU A 172 15.86 -17.75 8.58
C GLU A 172 16.88 -16.65 8.89
N ASP A 173 16.65 -15.42 8.43
CA ASP A 173 17.46 -14.24 8.75
C ASP A 173 17.54 -14.00 10.26
N GLN A 174 16.39 -14.06 10.94
CA GLN A 174 16.33 -13.86 12.39
C GLN A 174 16.92 -15.05 13.15
N ARG A 175 16.65 -16.28 12.72
CA ARG A 175 17.12 -17.50 13.36
C ARG A 175 18.66 -17.56 13.48
N VAL A 176 19.36 -17.19 12.41
CA VAL A 176 20.85 -17.25 12.42
C VAL A 176 21.48 -16.24 13.37
N ARG A 177 20.77 -15.14 13.68
CA ARG A 177 21.23 -14.09 14.58
C ARG A 177 20.90 -14.35 16.05
N MET A 178 19.98 -15.28 16.32
CA MET A 178 19.62 -15.71 17.69
C MET A 178 20.46 -16.89 18.15
N ALA A 179 21.35 -17.42 17.31
CA ALA A 179 22.24 -18.53 17.69
C ALA A 179 23.26 -18.10 18.75
N SER A 180 23.60 -19.00 19.67
CA SER A 180 24.61 -18.74 20.73
C SER A 180 26.04 -18.63 20.20
N ASP A 181 26.31 -19.21 19.04
CA ASP A 181 27.60 -19.13 18.33
C ASP A 181 27.32 -18.74 16.85
N ILE A 182 27.66 -17.51 16.51
CA ILE A 182 27.34 -16.94 15.20
C ILE A 182 28.59 -17.02 14.31
N ASP A 183 28.54 -17.84 13.26
CA ASP A 183 29.51 -17.79 12.17
C ASP A 183 29.24 -16.63 11.23
N TRP A 184 29.80 -15.48 11.54
CA TRP A 184 29.62 -14.25 10.77
C TRP A 184 30.02 -14.37 9.29
N LYS A 185 30.97 -15.23 8.95
CA LYS A 185 31.34 -15.46 7.55
C LYS A 185 30.21 -16.12 6.77
N THR A 186 29.58 -17.13 7.36
CA THR A 186 28.41 -17.79 6.77
C THR A 186 27.22 -16.85 6.77
N VAL A 187 26.95 -16.10 7.85
CA VAL A 187 25.86 -15.13 7.94
C VAL A 187 25.97 -14.09 6.82
N ASN A 188 27.11 -13.43 6.65
CA ASN A 188 27.31 -12.41 5.61
C ASN A 188 27.05 -12.97 4.19
N ARG A 189 27.49 -14.19 3.91
CA ARG A 189 27.22 -14.83 2.61
C ARG A 189 25.72 -15.10 2.42
N THR A 190 25.06 -15.67 3.42
CA THR A 190 23.63 -15.97 3.35
C THR A 190 22.76 -14.72 3.37
N ASP A 191 23.24 -13.61 3.97
CA ASP A 191 22.56 -12.30 3.88
C ASP A 191 22.51 -11.80 2.43
N ALA A 192 23.59 -11.93 1.67
CA ALA A 192 23.61 -11.57 0.27
C ALA A 192 22.61 -12.43 -0.55
N GLU A 193 22.54 -13.75 -0.27
CA GLU A 193 21.60 -14.66 -0.91
C GLU A 193 20.14 -14.27 -0.57
N ARG A 194 19.82 -13.99 0.70
CA ARG A 194 18.50 -13.53 1.15
C ARG A 194 18.09 -12.20 0.51
N ARG A 195 19.00 -11.23 0.44
CA ARG A 195 18.73 -9.97 -0.27
C ARG A 195 18.43 -10.19 -1.76
N GLU A 196 19.14 -11.09 -2.42
CA GLU A 196 18.88 -11.40 -3.84
C GLU A 196 17.53 -12.09 -4.04
N GLN A 197 17.14 -13.03 -3.17
CA GLN A 197 15.81 -13.64 -3.19
C GLN A 197 14.72 -12.60 -2.97
N THR A 198 14.89 -11.72 -1.99
CA THR A 198 13.93 -10.64 -1.71
C THR A 198 13.83 -9.66 -2.88
N ARG A 199 14.94 -9.34 -3.59
CA ARG A 199 14.89 -8.52 -4.81
C ARG A 199 14.06 -9.17 -5.91
N LYS A 200 14.12 -10.48 -6.06
CA LYS A 200 13.29 -11.20 -7.04
C LYS A 200 11.81 -11.11 -6.71
N LEU A 201 11.44 -11.26 -5.43
CA LEU A 201 10.06 -11.08 -4.98
C LEU A 201 9.55 -9.65 -5.23
N LEU A 202 10.38 -8.63 -4.93
CA LEU A 202 10.06 -7.23 -5.22
C LEU A 202 9.89 -6.98 -6.72
N ALA A 203 10.81 -7.47 -7.55
CA ALA A 203 10.75 -7.31 -9.00
C ALA A 203 9.55 -8.02 -9.64
N ALA A 204 9.11 -9.14 -9.06
CA ALA A 204 7.92 -9.86 -9.46
C ALA A 204 6.62 -9.21 -8.97
N GLY A 205 6.70 -8.16 -8.11
CA GLY A 205 5.54 -7.56 -7.47
C GLY A 205 4.80 -8.52 -6.54
N ALA A 206 5.52 -9.46 -5.91
CA ALA A 206 4.93 -10.54 -5.10
C ALA A 206 4.72 -10.17 -3.63
N LEU A 207 5.19 -8.98 -3.19
CA LEU A 207 4.99 -8.47 -1.84
C LEU A 207 3.81 -7.52 -1.81
N HIS A 208 2.84 -7.76 -0.92
CA HIS A 208 1.56 -7.05 -0.92
C HIS A 208 1.16 -6.53 0.45
N THR A 209 1.53 -7.24 1.53
CA THR A 209 1.12 -6.90 2.89
C THR A 209 2.11 -5.96 3.57
N ALA A 210 1.66 -5.25 4.62
CA ALA A 210 2.55 -4.47 5.47
C ALA A 210 3.67 -5.34 6.05
N LYS A 211 3.33 -6.57 6.46
CA LYS A 211 4.27 -7.55 7.00
C LYS A 211 5.35 -7.93 5.98
N ASP A 212 5.00 -8.17 4.71
CA ASP A 212 5.98 -8.50 3.67
C ASP A 212 7.03 -7.40 3.52
N TYR A 213 6.58 -6.14 3.52
CA TYR A 213 7.48 -5.00 3.39
C TYR A 213 8.34 -4.75 4.64
N GLU A 214 7.80 -4.99 5.84
CA GLU A 214 8.57 -4.95 7.09
C GLU A 214 9.65 -6.03 7.08
N GLU A 215 9.30 -7.28 6.78
CA GLU A 215 10.23 -8.41 6.70
C GLU A 215 11.34 -8.16 5.67
N ALA A 216 10.99 -7.63 4.49
CA ALA A 216 11.94 -7.25 3.47
C ALA A 216 12.89 -6.12 3.96
N ALA A 217 12.38 -5.12 4.70
CA ALA A 217 13.20 -4.07 5.29
C ALA A 217 14.23 -4.64 6.27
N PHE A 218 13.85 -5.60 7.11
CA PHE A 218 14.76 -6.30 8.01
C PHE A 218 15.83 -7.09 7.26
N VAL A 219 15.55 -7.70 6.12
CA VAL A 219 16.55 -8.38 5.30
C VAL A 219 17.55 -7.38 4.70
N PHE A 220 17.06 -6.25 4.17
CA PHE A 220 17.93 -5.25 3.56
C PHE A 220 18.74 -4.41 4.57
N GLN A 221 18.32 -4.31 5.84
CA GLN A 221 19.13 -3.65 6.87
C GLN A 221 20.50 -4.32 7.11
N HIS A 222 20.66 -5.58 6.70
CA HIS A 222 21.91 -6.34 6.74
C HIS A 222 22.70 -6.24 5.43
N GLY A 223 22.51 -5.15 4.71
CA GLY A 223 23.22 -4.83 3.49
C GLY A 223 24.62 -4.28 3.72
N ASP A 224 25.38 -4.19 2.63
CA ASP A 224 26.74 -3.68 2.61
C ASP A 224 26.83 -2.33 1.88
N MET A 225 25.85 -2.02 1.03
CA MET A 225 25.85 -0.82 0.19
C MET A 225 24.85 0.20 0.71
N PRO A 226 25.09 1.51 0.46
CA PRO A 226 24.13 2.55 0.83
C PRO A 226 22.73 2.30 0.29
N GLU A 227 22.64 1.78 -0.94
CA GLU A 227 21.38 1.48 -1.62
C GLU A 227 20.56 0.41 -0.89
N ASP A 228 21.20 -0.55 -0.22
CA ASP A 228 20.50 -1.56 0.57
C ASP A 228 19.77 -0.92 1.76
N TYR A 229 20.45 -0.02 2.48
CA TYR A 229 19.87 0.69 3.63
C TYR A 229 18.76 1.66 3.21
N LEU A 230 18.94 2.37 2.09
CA LEU A 230 17.93 3.26 1.56
C LEU A 230 16.69 2.48 1.08
N LEU A 231 16.91 1.30 0.46
CA LEU A 231 15.81 0.42 0.09
C LEU A 231 15.10 -0.12 1.34
N ALA A 232 15.84 -0.54 2.37
CA ALA A 232 15.26 -0.96 3.65
C ALA A 232 14.38 0.12 4.27
N HIS A 233 14.87 1.37 4.32
CA HIS A 233 14.08 2.52 4.76
C HIS A 233 12.79 2.68 3.94
N THR A 234 12.89 2.61 2.61
CA THR A 234 11.75 2.75 1.70
C THR A 234 10.70 1.66 1.94
N LEU A 235 11.14 0.40 2.09
CA LEU A 235 10.25 -0.73 2.37
C LEU A 235 9.55 -0.58 3.74
N ALA A 236 10.28 -0.15 4.77
CA ALA A 236 9.70 0.14 6.08
C ALA A 236 8.65 1.27 6.00
N MET A 237 8.88 2.32 5.20
CA MET A 237 7.89 3.37 4.96
C MET A 237 6.63 2.83 4.26
N VAL A 238 6.78 1.88 3.32
CA VAL A 238 5.63 1.20 2.72
C VAL A 238 4.85 0.41 3.76
N ALA A 239 5.53 -0.35 4.64
CA ALA A 239 4.88 -1.09 5.72
C ALA A 239 4.06 -0.17 6.64
N VAL A 240 4.64 0.96 7.06
CA VAL A 240 3.94 1.98 7.86
C VAL A 240 2.71 2.51 7.12
N SER A 241 2.83 2.84 5.83
CA SER A 241 1.71 3.37 5.03
C SER A 241 0.58 2.35 4.88
N LYS A 242 0.88 1.06 4.94
CA LYS A 242 -0.08 -0.05 4.92
C LYS A 242 -0.67 -0.38 6.31
N GLY A 243 -0.32 0.39 7.34
CA GLY A 243 -0.90 0.30 8.68
C GLY A 243 -0.04 -0.41 9.72
N ASP A 244 1.15 -0.87 9.37
CA ASP A 244 2.08 -1.45 10.36
C ASP A 244 2.90 -0.35 11.03
N SER A 245 2.40 0.15 12.16
CA SER A 245 3.09 1.17 12.94
C SER A 245 4.39 0.67 13.60
N THR A 246 4.60 -0.64 13.71
CA THR A 246 5.82 -1.21 14.32
C THR A 246 7.04 -1.03 13.42
N ALA A 247 6.82 -0.96 12.10
CA ALA A 247 7.88 -0.72 11.12
C ALA A 247 8.51 0.68 11.21
N ILE A 248 7.96 1.59 12.02
CA ILE A 248 8.51 2.95 12.15
C ILE A 248 9.92 2.96 12.75
N TRP A 249 10.20 2.04 13.67
CA TRP A 249 11.54 1.92 14.25
C TRP A 249 12.57 1.51 13.21
N ILE A 250 12.30 0.47 12.41
CA ILE A 250 13.23 0.00 11.38
C ILE A 250 13.40 1.05 10.27
N ALA A 251 12.35 1.85 9.97
CA ALA A 251 12.49 3.00 9.08
C ALA A 251 13.52 4.01 9.59
N SER A 252 13.47 4.35 10.89
CA SER A 252 14.43 5.26 11.51
C SER A 252 15.84 4.69 11.54
N ALA A 253 15.98 3.42 11.93
CA ALA A 253 17.28 2.76 12.05
C ALA A 253 17.99 2.60 10.71
N THR A 254 17.26 2.30 9.64
CA THR A 254 17.83 2.12 8.30
C THR A 254 18.20 3.44 7.64
N LEU A 255 17.50 4.54 7.96
CA LEU A 255 17.91 5.87 7.51
C LEU A 255 19.23 6.30 8.19
N ASP A 256 19.39 6.07 9.49
CA ASP A 256 20.66 6.34 10.16
C ASP A 256 21.81 5.52 9.56
N ARG A 257 21.62 4.23 9.29
CA ARG A 257 22.60 3.38 8.59
C ARG A 257 22.97 3.91 7.21
N TYR A 258 21.97 4.36 6.44
CA TYR A 258 22.23 4.98 5.15
C TYR A 258 23.07 6.24 5.28
N LEU A 259 22.70 7.13 6.21
CA LEU A 259 23.45 8.38 6.44
C LEU A 259 24.91 8.12 6.83
N GLU A 260 25.15 7.21 7.76
CA GLU A 260 26.52 6.81 8.14
C GLU A 260 27.29 6.23 6.95
N LYS A 261 26.66 5.39 6.14
CA LYS A 261 27.29 4.73 5.00
C LYS A 261 27.72 5.71 3.91
N ILE A 262 27.03 6.85 3.76
CA ILE A 262 27.42 7.93 2.85
C ILE A 262 28.27 9.02 3.53
N GLY A 263 28.79 8.75 4.73
CA GLY A 263 29.63 9.67 5.47
C GLY A 263 28.91 10.88 6.09
N GLN A 264 27.60 10.78 6.27
CA GLN A 264 26.78 11.79 6.94
C GLN A 264 26.55 11.41 8.41
N LYS A 265 26.13 12.40 9.20
CA LYS A 265 25.74 12.18 10.59
C LYS A 265 24.40 11.46 10.67
N GLN A 266 24.30 10.43 11.51
CA GLN A 266 23.00 9.90 11.89
C GLN A 266 22.14 10.97 12.60
N ILE A 267 20.83 10.85 12.53
CA ILE A 267 19.92 11.89 13.04
C ILE A 267 19.01 11.41 14.18
N PHE A 268 18.77 10.10 14.27
CA PHE A 268 17.93 9.52 15.31
C PHE A 268 18.76 8.95 16.48
N GLY A 269 20.01 8.56 16.24
CA GLY A 269 20.89 7.97 17.25
C GLY A 269 20.65 6.48 17.43
N THR A 270 20.24 5.78 16.37
CA THR A 270 19.92 4.35 16.44
C THR A 270 21.15 3.44 16.25
N GLN A 271 22.26 4.00 15.79
CA GLN A 271 23.47 3.23 15.47
C GLN A 271 24.56 3.43 16.52
N PHE A 272 25.15 2.31 16.93
CA PHE A 272 26.31 2.26 17.81
C PHE A 272 27.40 1.45 17.11
N SER A 273 28.62 1.94 17.12
CA SER A 273 29.78 1.27 16.55
C SER A 273 30.94 1.21 17.55
N SER A 274 31.81 0.25 17.35
CA SER A 274 33.05 0.17 18.14
C SER A 274 34.26 0.01 17.23
N ASP A 275 35.41 0.56 17.66
CA ASP A 275 36.67 0.31 17.02
C ASP A 275 37.28 -1.05 17.44
N SER A 276 38.48 -1.36 16.92
CA SER A 276 39.21 -2.58 17.26
C SER A 276 39.67 -2.66 18.72
N GLN A 277 39.60 -1.56 19.48
CA GLN A 277 39.90 -1.46 20.91
C GLN A 277 38.64 -1.47 21.78
N HIS A 278 37.48 -1.76 21.19
CA HIS A 278 36.17 -1.76 21.86
C HIS A 278 35.75 -0.39 22.43
N HIS A 279 36.21 0.71 21.80
CA HIS A 279 35.69 2.03 22.12
C HIS A 279 34.35 2.24 21.40
N TRP A 280 33.25 2.15 22.13
CA TRP A 280 31.91 2.35 21.59
C TRP A 280 31.60 3.84 21.43
N THR A 281 30.92 4.15 20.32
CA THR A 281 30.48 5.50 19.97
C THR A 281 29.17 5.49 19.20
N GLN A 282 28.48 6.62 19.19
CA GLN A 282 27.36 6.92 18.27
C GLN A 282 27.76 7.97 17.21
N GLU A 283 29.04 8.43 17.23
CA GLU A 283 29.46 9.45 16.27
C GLU A 283 29.77 8.84 14.89
N PRO A 284 29.46 9.61 13.81
CA PRO A 284 28.99 10.99 13.80
C PRO A 284 27.46 11.10 13.99
N TYR A 285 26.98 11.97 14.90
CA TYR A 285 25.59 12.13 15.27
C TYR A 285 25.17 13.61 15.33
N ASP A 286 24.08 13.98 14.64
CA ASP A 286 23.45 15.29 14.79
C ASP A 286 22.34 15.23 15.85
N ARG A 287 22.69 15.48 17.09
CA ARG A 287 21.76 15.40 18.23
C ARG A 287 20.69 16.46 18.23
N ASN A 288 20.89 17.55 17.47
CA ASN A 288 20.02 18.71 17.53
C ASN A 288 18.92 18.71 16.46
N LEU A 289 19.05 17.91 15.39
CA LEU A 289 18.10 17.92 14.30
C LEU A 289 16.73 17.36 14.70
N VAL A 290 16.70 16.28 15.49
CA VAL A 290 15.49 15.60 15.92
C VAL A 290 15.35 15.71 17.43
N SER A 291 14.22 16.27 17.91
CA SER A 291 13.94 16.36 19.34
C SER A 291 13.52 15.03 19.95
N ASP A 292 13.66 14.88 21.27
CA ASP A 292 13.21 13.66 21.97
C ASP A 292 11.71 13.44 21.85
N ALA A 293 10.91 14.48 21.73
CA ALA A 293 9.47 14.37 21.47
C ALA A 293 9.20 13.68 20.12
N ILE A 294 10.00 13.96 19.08
CA ILE A 294 9.90 13.29 17.77
C ILE A 294 10.44 11.87 17.87
N ARG A 295 11.58 11.65 18.57
CA ARG A 295 12.12 10.28 18.76
C ARG A 295 11.08 9.34 19.37
N GLN A 296 10.37 9.79 20.39
CA GLN A 296 9.30 9.00 21.02
C GLN A 296 8.19 8.62 20.05
N GLN A 297 7.79 9.52 19.12
CA GLN A 297 6.79 9.21 18.09
C GLN A 297 7.29 8.18 17.06
N LEU A 298 8.61 8.03 16.93
CA LEU A 298 9.27 7.08 16.03
C LEU A 298 9.71 5.79 16.75
N ALA A 299 9.27 5.57 17.99
CA ALA A 299 9.70 4.48 18.85
C ALA A 299 11.23 4.40 19.04
N VAL A 300 11.92 5.53 18.91
CA VAL A 300 13.36 5.66 19.12
C VAL A 300 13.61 6.15 20.56
N PRO A 301 14.60 5.58 21.29
CA PRO A 301 14.95 6.04 22.63
C PRO A 301 15.34 7.53 22.65
N THR A 302 15.04 8.21 23.76
CA THR A 302 15.52 9.58 23.99
C THR A 302 17.03 9.65 24.07
N GLN A 303 17.64 10.83 23.88
CA GLN A 303 19.10 10.99 23.96
C GLN A 303 19.65 10.52 25.30
N THR A 304 18.96 10.80 26.40
CA THR A 304 19.37 10.32 27.73
C THR A 304 19.46 8.79 27.79
N LEU A 305 18.44 8.08 27.26
CA LEU A 305 18.46 6.62 27.21
C LEU A 305 19.54 6.06 26.28
N GLN A 306 19.82 6.75 25.17
CA GLN A 306 20.90 6.38 24.25
C GLN A 306 22.28 6.55 24.92
N GLU A 307 22.48 7.62 25.68
CA GLU A 307 23.71 7.84 26.45
C GLU A 307 23.92 6.78 27.55
N GLU A 308 22.84 6.37 28.22
CA GLU A 308 22.88 5.26 29.19
C GLU A 308 23.24 3.94 28.50
N GLN A 309 22.67 3.68 27.33
CA GLN A 309 23.00 2.50 26.53
C GLN A 309 24.46 2.51 26.06
N LEU A 310 24.97 3.66 25.61
CA LEU A 310 26.37 3.81 25.21
C LEU A 310 27.30 3.53 26.38
N LYS A 311 27.00 4.07 27.58
CA LYS A 311 27.77 3.79 28.81
C LYS A 311 27.77 2.30 29.16
N ALA A 312 26.63 1.64 28.97
CA ALA A 312 26.51 0.20 29.21
C ALA A 312 27.40 -0.61 28.23
N TYR A 313 27.46 -0.24 26.95
CA TYR A 313 28.38 -0.86 25.98
C TYR A 313 29.85 -0.61 26.33
N GLN A 314 30.20 0.60 26.73
CA GLN A 314 31.56 0.96 27.13
C GLN A 314 32.01 0.24 28.41
N ALA A 315 31.08 -0.19 29.26
CA ALA A 315 31.37 -0.95 30.49
C ALA A 315 31.57 -2.46 30.24
N GLN A 316 31.22 -2.97 29.07
CA GLN A 316 31.48 -4.37 28.68
C GLN A 316 32.93 -4.48 28.25
N LYS A 317 33.75 -5.13 29.08
CA LYS A 317 35.20 -5.36 28.83
C LYS A 317 35.42 -6.68 28.11
#